data_f67c7f5269cddd62c05b3c7e6f7faff3
#
_entry.id   f67c7f5269cddd62c05b3c7e6f7faff3
#
_cell.length_a   1.000
_cell.length_b   1.000
_cell.length_c   1.000
_cell.angle_alpha   90.00
_cell.angle_beta   90.00
_cell.angle_gamma   90.00
#
_symmetry.space_group_name_H-M   'P 1'
#
loop_
_entity.id
_entity.type
_entity.pdbx_description
1 polymer ?
#
loop_
_entity_poly.entity_id
_entity_poly.type
_entity_poly.pdbx_seq_one_letter_code
_entity_poly.pdbx_strand_id
1 'polypeptide(L)'
;PKATPPFSGRIDRLLEGSEARRLEAPSVPEKAPNILLVMLDDVGFGSFSSFGGPVESPGFQSVANNGLLYNQFHTTALCSPTRAALLTGRQHHSVHMGGITEIANSFPGYDSQIPAEAATVAQILQMSGYGTSCFGKWHLTPSWEQGPAGPYDRWPTGMGFDRFYGIIGAEASHWEPAAYDQTTPISPHINRPDYHLTEDLADQAINWMERHRVSAPDRPWFCYFSTPA
;
A
#
# COMPACT_ATOMS: atom_id res chain seq x y z
N PRO A 1 -5.32 0.65 17.21
CA PRO A 1 -4.51 1.48 18.10
C PRO A 1 -3.32 0.68 18.59
N LYS A 2 -2.09 1.15 18.35
CA LYS A 2 -0.91 0.54 18.96
C LYS A 2 -1.06 0.67 20.47
N ALA A 3 -1.06 -0.45 21.20
CA ALA A 3 -1.01 -0.41 22.65
C ALA A 3 0.25 0.36 23.06
N THR A 4 0.10 1.42 23.85
CA THR A 4 1.24 2.11 24.41
C THR A 4 1.94 1.13 25.36
N PRO A 5 3.23 0.80 25.14
CA PRO A 5 3.93 -0.09 26.04
C PRO A 5 3.95 0.53 27.47
N PRO A 6 3.95 -0.29 28.51
CA PRO A 6 3.97 0.21 29.86
C PRO A 6 5.24 1.03 30.10
N PHE A 7 5.13 2.10 30.87
CA PHE A 7 6.27 2.91 31.27
C PHE A 7 7.29 2.04 32.01
N SER A 8 8.52 2.01 31.51
CA SER A 8 9.61 1.17 32.06
C SER A 8 10.65 1.93 32.88
N GLY A 9 10.43 3.23 33.10
CA GLY A 9 11.26 4.06 33.98
C GLY A 9 10.83 4.00 35.44
N ARG A 10 11.43 4.84 36.27
CA ARG A 10 11.09 5.02 37.68
C ARG A 10 10.50 6.40 37.89
N ILE A 11 9.33 6.50 38.51
CA ILE A 11 8.71 7.74 38.94
C ILE A 11 8.90 7.89 40.44
N ASP A 12 9.55 8.98 40.87
CA ASP A 12 9.72 9.38 42.25
C ASP A 12 8.93 10.67 42.53
N ARG A 13 8.84 11.09 43.81
CA ARG A 13 8.22 12.36 44.21
C ARG A 13 8.96 13.59 43.66
N LEU A 14 10.27 13.45 43.45
CA LEU A 14 11.14 14.50 42.91
C LEU A 14 11.74 14.04 41.58
N LEU A 15 12.02 15.01 40.69
CA LEU A 15 12.64 14.74 39.39
C LEU A 15 14.03 14.08 39.54
N GLU A 16 14.79 14.46 40.56
CA GLU A 16 16.12 13.92 40.89
C GLU A 16 16.10 12.42 41.21
N GLY A 17 14.98 11.93 41.73
CA GLY A 17 14.77 10.50 42.02
C GLY A 17 14.11 9.73 40.89
N SER A 18 13.69 10.40 39.87
CA SER A 18 12.97 9.82 38.72
C SER A 18 13.93 9.45 37.60
N GLU A 19 13.67 8.32 36.94
CA GLU A 19 14.44 7.84 35.78
C GLU A 19 13.51 7.69 34.58
N ALA A 20 13.73 8.56 33.57
CA ALA A 20 12.98 8.48 32.33
C ALA A 20 13.60 7.43 31.40
N ARG A 21 12.79 6.50 30.91
CA ARG A 21 13.16 5.65 29.78
C ARG A 21 12.39 6.08 28.54
N ARG A 22 13.11 6.42 27.49
CA ARG A 22 12.52 6.63 26.17
C ARG A 22 12.07 5.29 25.63
N LEU A 23 10.87 5.28 25.03
CA LEU A 23 10.45 4.17 24.19
C LEU A 23 11.40 4.09 23.01
N GLU A 24 12.05 2.96 22.85
CA GLU A 24 12.87 2.71 21.67
C GLU A 24 11.96 2.61 20.44
N ALA A 25 12.30 3.31 19.37
CA ALA A 25 11.64 3.11 18.10
C ALA A 25 11.89 1.67 17.63
N PRO A 26 10.92 1.03 16.92
CA PRO A 26 11.16 -0.26 16.32
C PRO A 26 12.46 -0.24 15.51
N SER A 27 13.37 -1.15 15.81
CA SER A 27 14.62 -1.29 15.08
C SER A 27 14.43 -2.27 13.92
N VAL A 28 14.90 -1.90 12.76
CA VAL A 28 15.00 -2.82 11.62
C VAL A 28 16.23 -3.70 11.75
N PRO A 29 16.21 -4.94 11.20
CA PRO A 29 17.42 -5.74 11.09
C PRO A 29 18.52 -5.00 10.33
N GLU A 30 19.78 -5.20 10.73
CA GLU A 30 20.91 -4.65 10.00
C GLU A 30 20.86 -5.11 8.53
N LYS A 31 21.02 -4.18 7.59
CA LYS A 31 20.93 -4.41 6.14
C LYS A 31 19.55 -4.84 5.62
N ALA A 32 18.48 -4.50 6.32
CA ALA A 32 17.15 -4.70 5.82
C ALA A 32 16.96 -3.96 4.47
N PRO A 33 16.48 -4.65 3.40
CA PRO A 33 16.40 -4.04 2.06
C PRO A 33 15.20 -3.09 1.94
N ASN A 34 15.28 -2.14 1.03
CA ASN A 34 14.11 -1.47 0.51
C ASN A 34 13.27 -2.44 -0.32
N ILE A 35 11.95 -2.30 -0.29
CA ILE A 35 11.00 -3.16 -0.99
C ILE A 35 10.11 -2.30 -1.88
N LEU A 36 10.20 -2.50 -3.20
CA LEU A 36 9.26 -1.96 -4.17
C LEU A 36 8.37 -3.10 -4.70
N LEU A 37 7.09 -3.03 -4.43
CA LEU A 37 6.09 -3.95 -4.95
C LEU A 37 5.28 -3.22 -6.04
N VAL A 38 5.50 -3.60 -7.30
CA VAL A 38 4.74 -3.05 -8.45
C VAL A 38 3.64 -4.03 -8.82
N MET A 39 2.41 -3.55 -8.82
CA MET A 39 1.24 -4.31 -9.25
C MET A 39 0.55 -3.58 -10.39
N LEU A 40 0.37 -4.27 -11.49
CA LEU A 40 -0.36 -3.78 -12.65
C LEU A 40 -1.77 -4.35 -12.65
N ASP A 41 -2.75 -3.53 -12.99
CA ASP A 41 -4.14 -3.94 -13.06
C ASP A 41 -4.49 -4.39 -14.48
N ASP A 42 -5.27 -5.46 -14.59
CA ASP A 42 -5.75 -6.06 -15.84
C ASP A 42 -4.66 -6.38 -16.88
N VAL A 43 -3.44 -6.66 -16.44
CA VAL A 43 -2.30 -7.02 -17.30
C VAL A 43 -2.02 -8.51 -17.20
N GLY A 44 -2.22 -9.21 -18.31
CA GLY A 44 -1.97 -10.65 -18.39
C GLY A 44 -0.50 -11.02 -18.58
N PHE A 45 -0.17 -12.27 -18.24
CA PHE A 45 1.17 -12.85 -18.37
C PHE A 45 1.81 -12.63 -19.75
N GLY A 46 1.02 -12.80 -20.83
CA GLY A 46 1.50 -12.68 -22.21
C GLY A 46 1.57 -11.25 -22.74
N SER A 47 1.41 -10.22 -21.91
CA SER A 47 1.41 -8.82 -22.37
C SER A 47 2.81 -8.27 -22.60
N PHE A 48 3.76 -8.59 -21.69
CA PHE A 48 5.10 -8.00 -21.69
C PHE A 48 6.10 -8.73 -22.57
N SER A 49 7.02 -7.96 -23.16
CA SER A 49 8.15 -8.48 -23.93
C SER A 49 9.04 -9.44 -23.13
N SER A 50 9.15 -9.27 -21.82
CA SER A 50 9.87 -10.19 -20.92
C SER A 50 9.34 -11.63 -20.94
N PHE A 51 8.09 -11.83 -21.32
CA PHE A 51 7.44 -13.13 -21.46
C PHE A 51 7.09 -13.45 -22.92
N GLY A 52 7.67 -12.71 -23.88
CA GLY A 52 7.40 -12.88 -25.31
C GLY A 52 6.14 -12.16 -25.80
N GLY A 53 5.55 -11.28 -24.99
CA GLY A 53 4.40 -10.47 -25.36
C GLY A 53 4.73 -9.29 -26.28
N PRO A 54 3.70 -8.65 -26.84
CA PRO A 54 3.87 -7.58 -27.84
C PRO A 54 4.22 -6.21 -27.24
N VAL A 55 4.08 -6.02 -25.92
CA VAL A 55 4.29 -4.73 -25.28
C VAL A 55 5.76 -4.58 -24.84
N GLU A 56 6.44 -3.65 -25.49
CA GLU A 56 7.80 -3.28 -25.12
C GLU A 56 7.84 -2.72 -23.68
N SER A 57 8.58 -3.38 -22.81
CA SER A 57 8.62 -3.05 -21.38
C SER A 57 10.05 -3.05 -20.85
N PRO A 58 10.91 -2.07 -21.25
CA PRO A 58 12.34 -2.09 -20.93
C PRO A 58 12.64 -2.04 -19.42
N GLY A 59 11.81 -1.38 -18.62
CA GLY A 59 11.94 -1.36 -17.16
C GLY A 59 11.76 -2.75 -16.55
N PHE A 60 10.71 -3.47 -16.92
CA PHE A 60 10.48 -4.85 -16.47
C PHE A 60 11.53 -5.82 -17.02
N GLN A 61 11.97 -5.62 -18.26
CA GLN A 61 13.06 -6.41 -18.83
C GLN A 61 14.36 -6.23 -18.06
N SER A 62 14.68 -5.03 -17.60
CA SER A 62 15.83 -4.75 -16.76
C SER A 62 15.75 -5.49 -15.41
N VAL A 63 14.57 -5.51 -14.78
CA VAL A 63 14.35 -6.28 -13.54
C VAL A 63 14.49 -7.78 -13.80
N ALA A 64 13.90 -8.28 -14.87
CA ALA A 64 13.97 -9.70 -15.26
C ALA A 64 15.41 -10.17 -15.51
N ASN A 65 16.24 -9.34 -16.16
CA ASN A 65 17.64 -9.65 -16.44
C ASN A 65 18.51 -9.73 -15.18
N ASN A 66 18.11 -9.09 -14.09
CA ASN A 66 18.86 -9.01 -12.83
C ASN A 66 18.18 -9.76 -11.67
N GLY A 67 17.09 -10.47 -11.94
CA GLY A 67 16.27 -11.13 -10.92
C GLY A 67 15.78 -12.51 -11.34
N LEU A 68 14.70 -12.94 -10.72
CA LEU A 68 14.02 -14.19 -11.01
C LEU A 68 12.78 -13.91 -11.85
N LEU A 69 12.56 -14.71 -12.87
CA LEU A 69 11.40 -14.65 -13.73
C LEU A 69 10.51 -15.90 -13.47
N TYR A 70 9.34 -15.67 -12.90
CA TYR A 70 8.40 -16.73 -12.59
C TYR A 70 7.42 -16.91 -13.76
N ASN A 71 7.33 -18.11 -14.30
CA ASN A 71 6.42 -18.46 -15.39
C ASN A 71 5.19 -19.29 -14.92
N GLN A 72 5.09 -19.57 -13.63
CA GLN A 72 3.95 -20.22 -12.98
C GLN A 72 3.52 -19.42 -11.75
N PHE A 73 3.13 -18.17 -11.99
CA PHE A 73 2.61 -17.28 -10.95
C PHE A 73 1.12 -17.06 -11.18
N HIS A 74 0.31 -17.37 -10.18
CA HIS A 74 -1.14 -17.31 -10.27
C HIS A 74 -1.70 -16.27 -9.31
N THR A 75 -2.71 -15.52 -9.77
CA THR A 75 -3.50 -14.59 -8.98
C THR A 75 -4.96 -15.05 -8.95
N THR A 76 -5.82 -14.37 -8.20
CA THR A 76 -7.26 -14.55 -8.35
C THR A 76 -7.73 -13.88 -9.65
N ALA A 77 -8.96 -14.14 -10.05
CA ALA A 77 -9.52 -13.60 -11.28
C ALA A 77 -9.94 -12.11 -11.19
N LEU A 78 -9.91 -11.51 -10.01
CA LEU A 78 -10.42 -10.15 -9.73
C LEU A 78 -9.41 -9.33 -8.93
N CYS A 79 -9.49 -8.00 -9.08
CA CYS A 79 -8.58 -7.04 -8.46
C CYS A 79 -8.64 -7.04 -6.92
N SER A 80 -9.80 -6.79 -6.28
CA SER A 80 -9.90 -6.75 -4.82
C SER A 80 -9.49 -8.07 -4.15
N PRO A 81 -9.94 -9.25 -4.59
CA PRO A 81 -9.48 -10.52 -4.04
C PRO A 81 -7.97 -10.73 -4.15
N THR A 82 -7.38 -10.40 -5.31
CA THR A 82 -5.93 -10.50 -5.51
C THR A 82 -5.16 -9.57 -4.56
N ARG A 83 -5.61 -8.31 -4.44
CA ARG A 83 -5.00 -7.30 -3.56
C ARG A 83 -5.09 -7.70 -2.10
N ALA A 84 -6.24 -8.20 -1.67
CA ALA A 84 -6.45 -8.70 -0.32
C ALA A 84 -5.52 -9.89 -0.01
N ALA A 85 -5.46 -10.89 -0.90
CA ALA A 85 -4.57 -12.03 -0.73
C ALA A 85 -3.09 -11.62 -0.71
N LEU A 86 -2.67 -10.73 -1.62
CA LEU A 86 -1.30 -10.23 -1.70
C LEU A 86 -0.89 -9.49 -0.42
N LEU A 87 -1.71 -8.56 0.04
CA LEU A 87 -1.35 -7.71 1.18
C LEU A 87 -1.49 -8.42 2.53
N THR A 88 -2.38 -9.41 2.66
CA THR A 88 -2.58 -10.13 3.94
C THR A 88 -1.85 -11.46 4.01
N GLY A 89 -1.36 -11.98 2.88
CA GLY A 89 -0.79 -13.33 2.80
C GLY A 89 -1.80 -14.44 3.09
N ARG A 90 -3.10 -14.15 3.01
CA ARG A 90 -4.21 -15.06 3.32
C ARG A 90 -5.08 -15.31 2.10
N GLN A 91 -5.78 -16.43 2.12
CA GLN A 91 -6.81 -16.72 1.11
C GLN A 91 -7.90 -15.63 1.19
N HIS A 92 -8.29 -15.06 0.05
CA HIS A 92 -9.12 -13.86 -0.02
C HIS A 92 -10.51 -13.99 0.62
N HIS A 93 -11.16 -15.16 0.58
CA HIS A 93 -12.43 -15.41 1.28
C HIS A 93 -12.25 -15.37 2.81
N SER A 94 -11.11 -15.83 3.34
CA SER A 94 -10.84 -15.80 4.78
C SER A 94 -10.58 -14.40 5.33
N VAL A 95 -10.39 -13.43 4.44
CA VAL A 95 -10.29 -12.01 4.76
C VAL A 95 -11.43 -11.20 4.17
N HIS A 96 -12.57 -11.86 3.93
CA HIS A 96 -13.83 -11.25 3.55
C HIS A 96 -13.87 -10.62 2.15
N MET A 97 -12.91 -10.96 1.29
CA MET A 97 -12.79 -10.40 -0.06
C MET A 97 -13.05 -11.47 -1.14
N GLY A 98 -14.21 -12.14 -1.05
CA GLY A 98 -14.64 -13.16 -2.03
C GLY A 98 -15.00 -12.59 -3.41
N GLY A 99 -15.29 -11.28 -3.49
CA GLY A 99 -15.58 -10.52 -4.71
C GLY A 99 -14.94 -9.14 -4.64
N ILE A 100 -15.22 -8.29 -5.63
CA ILE A 100 -14.81 -6.88 -5.62
C ILE A 100 -15.69 -6.09 -4.66
N THR A 101 -15.21 -4.94 -4.21
CA THR A 101 -15.88 -4.12 -3.18
C THR A 101 -17.26 -3.63 -3.60
N GLU A 102 -17.51 -3.46 -4.90
CA GLU A 102 -18.76 -2.98 -5.50
C GLU A 102 -19.91 -4.00 -5.43
N ILE A 103 -19.58 -5.29 -5.35
CA ILE A 103 -20.58 -6.38 -5.24
C ILE A 103 -20.58 -7.02 -3.85
N ALA A 104 -20.04 -6.32 -2.86
CA ALA A 104 -20.06 -6.77 -1.47
C ALA A 104 -21.51 -7.04 -1.01
N ASN A 105 -21.65 -8.08 -0.20
CA ASN A 105 -22.93 -8.50 0.36
C ASN A 105 -22.77 -8.92 1.83
N SER A 106 -23.88 -9.27 2.48
CA SER A 106 -23.86 -9.58 3.92
C SER A 106 -23.46 -11.02 4.24
N PHE A 107 -23.00 -11.80 3.26
CA PHE A 107 -22.56 -13.18 3.53
C PHE A 107 -21.11 -13.21 4.01
N PRO A 108 -20.79 -14.13 4.96
CA PRO A 108 -19.41 -14.31 5.41
C PRO A 108 -18.45 -14.57 4.24
N GLY A 109 -17.31 -13.89 4.24
CA GLY A 109 -16.32 -13.97 3.19
C GLY A 109 -16.57 -13.07 1.97
N TYR A 110 -17.70 -12.34 1.90
CA TYR A 110 -18.11 -11.50 0.76
C TYR A 110 -18.53 -10.08 1.15
N ASP A 111 -18.35 -9.69 2.39
CA ASP A 111 -18.75 -8.38 2.90
C ASP A 111 -17.70 -7.27 2.68
N SER A 112 -16.57 -7.61 2.05
CA SER A 112 -15.47 -6.71 1.72
C SER A 112 -14.88 -5.95 2.93
N GLN A 113 -15.04 -6.50 4.12
CA GLN A 113 -14.54 -5.90 5.36
C GLN A 113 -13.36 -6.71 5.88
N ILE A 114 -12.13 -6.41 5.41
CA ILE A 114 -10.92 -7.07 5.92
C ILE A 114 -10.90 -6.92 7.45
N PRO A 115 -10.89 -8.03 8.21
CA PRO A 115 -10.98 -7.98 9.65
C PRO A 115 -9.67 -7.48 10.28
N ALA A 116 -9.76 -6.85 11.45
CA ALA A 116 -8.60 -6.29 12.15
C ALA A 116 -7.52 -7.33 12.53
N GLU A 117 -7.91 -8.60 12.61
CA GLU A 117 -7.04 -9.75 12.89
C GLU A 117 -6.19 -10.16 11.68
N ALA A 118 -6.52 -9.66 10.50
CA ALA A 118 -5.78 -9.91 9.26
C ALA A 118 -4.85 -8.72 8.97
N ALA A 119 -3.72 -8.68 9.67
CA ALA A 119 -2.72 -7.66 9.43
C ALA A 119 -2.20 -7.71 7.99
N THR A 120 -2.01 -6.53 7.39
CA THR A 120 -1.34 -6.41 6.10
C THR A 120 0.18 -6.48 6.25
N VAL A 121 0.87 -6.82 5.16
CA VAL A 121 2.34 -6.73 5.09
C VAL A 121 2.83 -5.31 5.42
N ALA A 122 2.08 -4.27 5.04
CA ALA A 122 2.42 -2.89 5.38
C ALA A 122 2.37 -2.64 6.89
N GLN A 123 1.34 -3.13 7.60
CA GLN A 123 1.27 -3.05 9.06
C GLN A 123 2.43 -3.78 9.74
N ILE A 124 2.77 -4.98 9.25
CA ILE A 124 3.87 -5.79 9.80
C ILE A 124 5.20 -5.07 9.60
N LEU A 125 5.47 -4.57 8.39
CA LEU A 125 6.69 -3.83 8.07
C LEU A 125 6.77 -2.51 8.83
N GLN A 126 5.66 -1.77 8.96
CA GLN A 126 5.60 -0.55 9.77
C GLN A 126 5.94 -0.83 11.25
N MET A 127 5.39 -1.91 11.82
CA MET A 127 5.74 -2.33 13.19
C MET A 127 7.20 -2.77 13.31
N SER A 128 7.80 -3.23 12.22
CA SER A 128 9.22 -3.60 12.13
C SER A 128 10.14 -2.42 11.80
N GLY A 129 9.61 -1.18 11.80
CA GLY A 129 10.41 0.03 11.63
C GLY A 129 10.53 0.57 10.19
N TYR A 130 9.94 -0.09 9.19
CA TYR A 130 9.92 0.42 7.81
C TYR A 130 9.10 1.70 7.67
N GLY A 131 9.50 2.58 6.75
CA GLY A 131 8.61 3.57 6.16
C GLY A 131 7.71 2.89 5.13
N THR A 132 6.41 3.21 5.09
CA THR A 132 5.46 2.50 4.24
C THR A 132 4.67 3.46 3.37
N SER A 133 4.52 3.15 2.09
CA SER A 133 3.75 3.98 1.15
C SER A 133 2.94 3.16 0.16
N CYS A 134 1.80 3.72 -0.24
CA CYS A 134 0.92 3.19 -1.27
C CYS A 134 0.66 4.28 -2.31
N PHE A 135 0.94 4.00 -3.57
CA PHE A 135 0.68 4.87 -4.70
C PHE A 135 -0.18 4.15 -5.73
N GLY A 136 -1.33 4.74 -6.07
CA GLY A 136 -2.24 4.23 -7.09
C GLY A 136 -3.52 3.62 -6.57
N LYS A 137 -4.00 2.56 -7.21
CA LYS A 137 -5.27 1.90 -6.94
C LYS A 137 -5.22 1.09 -5.65
N TRP A 138 -6.17 1.37 -4.75
CA TRP A 138 -6.34 0.61 -3.51
C TRP A 138 -7.33 -0.55 -3.65
N HIS A 139 -8.58 -0.25 -3.89
CA HIS A 139 -9.70 -1.17 -4.16
C HIS A 139 -9.93 -2.24 -3.07
N LEU A 140 -9.72 -1.90 -1.80
CA LEU A 140 -9.96 -2.77 -0.64
C LEU A 140 -10.86 -2.14 0.42
N THR A 141 -11.36 -0.93 0.16
CA THR A 141 -12.32 -0.24 1.03
C THR A 141 -13.74 -0.53 0.54
N PRO A 142 -14.65 -1.01 1.39
CA PRO A 142 -16.06 -1.18 1.02
C PRO A 142 -16.65 0.11 0.45
N SER A 143 -17.56 0.00 -0.52
CA SER A 143 -18.11 1.17 -1.23
C SER A 143 -18.74 2.23 -0.31
N TRP A 144 -19.34 1.81 0.79
CA TRP A 144 -19.95 2.72 1.79
C TRP A 144 -18.95 3.40 2.73
N GLU A 145 -17.67 3.01 2.70
CA GLU A 145 -16.57 3.64 3.46
C GLU A 145 -15.64 4.49 2.58
N GLN A 146 -15.90 4.59 1.28
CA GLN A 146 -15.02 5.30 0.33
C GLN A 146 -15.17 6.83 0.37
N GLY A 147 -16.14 7.34 1.09
CA GLY A 147 -16.39 8.78 1.19
C GLY A 147 -15.35 9.53 2.04
N PRO A 148 -15.21 10.84 1.85
CA PRO A 148 -14.25 11.68 2.59
C PRO A 148 -14.59 11.83 4.08
N ALA A 149 -15.73 11.32 4.53
CA ALA A 149 -16.12 11.27 5.94
C ALA A 149 -15.63 10.00 6.66
N GLY A 150 -15.04 9.05 5.96
CA GLY A 150 -14.61 7.76 6.51
C GLY A 150 -15.77 6.79 6.78
N PRO A 151 -15.53 5.76 7.60
CA PRO A 151 -14.34 5.51 8.41
C PRO A 151 -13.10 5.18 7.56
N TYR A 152 -11.92 5.47 8.11
CA TYR A 152 -10.64 5.30 7.38
C TYR A 152 -9.86 4.04 7.78
N ASP A 153 -10.46 3.16 8.60
CA ASP A 153 -9.78 1.96 9.11
C ASP A 153 -9.34 1.00 7.99
N ARG A 154 -10.10 0.95 6.88
CA ARG A 154 -9.81 0.11 5.70
C ARG A 154 -9.25 0.89 4.51
N TRP A 155 -8.92 2.15 4.72
CA TRP A 155 -8.13 2.94 3.79
C TRP A 155 -6.64 2.58 3.91
N PRO A 156 -5.81 2.89 2.91
CA PRO A 156 -4.37 2.61 3.02
C PRO A 156 -3.75 3.10 4.32
N THR A 157 -4.11 4.30 4.77
CA THR A 157 -3.64 4.91 6.02
C THR A 157 -4.04 4.13 7.27
N GLY A 158 -5.20 3.51 7.30
CA GLY A 158 -5.66 2.62 8.37
C GLY A 158 -5.04 1.21 8.28
N MET A 159 -4.58 0.81 7.09
CA MET A 159 -4.05 -0.50 6.79
C MET A 159 -2.51 -0.55 6.78
N GLY A 160 -1.85 0.43 7.42
CA GLY A 160 -0.41 0.39 7.70
C GLY A 160 0.48 1.16 6.73
N PHE A 161 -0.08 2.00 5.87
CA PHE A 161 0.70 2.87 5.01
C PHE A 161 0.82 4.28 5.62
N ASP A 162 2.06 4.73 5.85
CA ASP A 162 2.37 6.08 6.35
C ASP A 162 2.03 7.15 5.30
N ARG A 163 2.09 6.78 4.01
CA ARG A 163 1.78 7.64 2.87
C ARG A 163 0.84 6.95 1.90
N PHE A 164 -0.20 7.67 1.47
CA PHE A 164 -1.08 7.25 0.38
C PHE A 164 -1.29 8.39 -0.62
N TYR A 165 -1.26 8.07 -1.89
CA TYR A 165 -1.66 8.95 -2.99
C TYR A 165 -2.23 8.10 -4.13
N GLY A 166 -3.49 8.32 -4.51
CA GLY A 166 -4.11 7.51 -5.56
C GLY A 166 -5.62 7.47 -5.50
N ILE A 167 -6.20 6.37 -5.95
CA ILE A 167 -7.64 6.14 -6.00
C ILE A 167 -8.08 5.05 -5.02
N ILE A 168 -9.26 5.22 -4.42
CA ILE A 168 -9.79 4.26 -3.42
C ILE A 168 -10.63 3.18 -4.09
N GLY A 169 -11.40 3.51 -5.10
CA GLY A 169 -12.31 2.59 -5.81
C GLY A 169 -11.62 1.74 -6.89
N ALA A 170 -12.47 1.12 -7.72
CA ALA A 170 -12.05 0.22 -8.78
C ALA A 170 -11.38 0.92 -9.95
N GLU A 171 -11.93 2.04 -10.36
CA GLU A 171 -11.58 2.73 -11.61
C GLU A 171 -11.53 4.25 -11.43
N ALA A 172 -10.76 4.90 -12.27
CA ALA A 172 -10.76 6.35 -12.42
C ALA A 172 -10.28 6.72 -13.82
N SER A 173 -10.70 7.89 -14.28
CA SER A 173 -10.11 8.48 -15.50
C SER A 173 -8.61 8.68 -15.31
N HIS A 174 -7.80 8.33 -16.30
CA HIS A 174 -6.37 8.61 -16.28
C HIS A 174 -6.03 10.09 -16.50
N TRP A 175 -6.96 10.85 -17.07
CA TRP A 175 -6.78 12.27 -17.40
C TRP A 175 -7.46 13.19 -16.38
N GLU A 176 -8.58 12.77 -15.81
CA GLU A 176 -9.39 13.53 -14.84
C GLU A 176 -9.78 12.65 -13.65
N PRO A 177 -8.80 12.12 -12.88
CA PRO A 177 -9.10 11.21 -11.79
C PRO A 177 -9.72 11.92 -10.58
N ALA A 178 -10.68 11.26 -9.94
CA ALA A 178 -11.04 11.51 -8.57
C ALA A 178 -10.01 10.80 -7.67
N ALA A 179 -9.03 11.54 -7.18
CA ALA A 179 -7.92 10.99 -6.42
C ALA A 179 -7.90 11.52 -4.98
N TYR A 180 -7.02 10.94 -4.18
CA TYR A 180 -6.82 11.31 -2.78
C TYR A 180 -5.34 11.48 -2.48
N ASP A 181 -5.04 12.49 -1.68
CA ASP A 181 -3.79 12.62 -0.94
C ASP A 181 -4.07 12.31 0.53
N GLN A 182 -3.58 11.18 1.01
CA GLN A 182 -3.98 10.58 2.27
C GLN A 182 -5.50 10.31 2.29
N THR A 183 -6.26 11.08 3.06
CA THR A 183 -7.73 11.01 3.13
C THR A 183 -8.40 12.24 2.52
N THR A 184 -7.61 13.15 1.95
CA THR A 184 -8.11 14.40 1.36
C THR A 184 -8.39 14.22 -0.12
N PRO A 185 -9.61 14.46 -0.61
CA PRO A 185 -9.91 14.47 -2.05
C PRO A 185 -9.09 15.53 -2.79
N ILE A 186 -8.56 15.16 -3.93
CA ILE A 186 -7.79 16.05 -4.80
C ILE A 186 -8.22 15.89 -6.26
N SER A 187 -7.93 16.91 -7.05
CA SER A 187 -8.11 16.92 -8.51
C SER A 187 -6.78 17.31 -9.17
N PRO A 188 -5.83 16.40 -9.28
CA PRO A 188 -4.46 16.71 -9.64
C PRO A 188 -4.29 17.16 -11.10
N HIS A 189 -5.28 16.90 -11.97
CA HIS A 189 -5.30 17.30 -13.38
C HIS A 189 -5.60 18.79 -13.58
N ILE A 190 -6.18 19.49 -12.60
CA ILE A 190 -6.55 20.90 -12.74
C ILE A 190 -5.31 21.75 -13.05
N ASN A 191 -5.37 22.54 -14.12
CA ASN A 191 -4.27 23.36 -14.66
C ASN A 191 -3.07 22.56 -15.20
N ARG A 192 -3.25 21.27 -15.50
CA ARG A 192 -2.22 20.39 -16.11
C ARG A 192 -2.79 19.75 -17.39
N PRO A 193 -2.71 20.41 -18.55
CA PRO A 193 -3.36 19.95 -19.79
C PRO A 193 -2.85 18.59 -20.29
N ASP A 194 -1.59 18.26 -20.00
CA ASP A 194 -0.96 16.99 -20.39
C ASP A 194 -0.92 15.99 -19.24
N TYR A 195 -1.84 16.11 -18.28
CA TYR A 195 -1.89 15.24 -17.12
C TYR A 195 -2.20 13.78 -17.50
N HIS A 196 -1.45 12.86 -16.91
CA HIS A 196 -1.76 11.43 -16.93
C HIS A 196 -1.51 10.81 -15.55
N LEU A 197 -2.50 10.10 -15.04
CA LEU A 197 -2.48 9.58 -13.67
C LEU A 197 -1.28 8.66 -13.40
N THR A 198 -0.94 7.75 -14.31
CA THR A 198 0.17 6.81 -14.10
C THR A 198 1.52 7.51 -13.99
N GLU A 199 1.74 8.58 -14.78
CA GLU A 199 2.96 9.39 -14.68
C GLU A 199 3.02 10.15 -13.36
N ASP A 200 1.90 10.79 -12.98
CA ASP A 200 1.82 11.50 -11.70
C ASP A 200 2.05 10.56 -10.50
N LEU A 201 1.47 9.35 -10.52
CA LEU A 201 1.71 8.33 -9.51
C LEU A 201 3.19 7.95 -9.41
N ALA A 202 3.88 7.78 -10.53
CA ALA A 202 5.30 7.48 -10.58
C ALA A 202 6.14 8.62 -9.99
N ASP A 203 5.85 9.86 -10.37
CA ASP A 203 6.51 11.06 -9.85
C ASP A 203 6.31 11.20 -8.33
N GLN A 204 5.10 10.97 -7.83
CA GLN A 204 4.80 11.00 -6.40
C GLN A 204 5.57 9.91 -5.63
N ALA A 205 5.66 8.70 -6.19
CA ALA A 205 6.39 7.60 -5.58
C ALA A 205 7.90 7.89 -5.54
N ILE A 206 8.49 8.36 -6.64
CA ILE A 206 9.90 8.72 -6.74
C ILE A 206 10.22 9.84 -5.76
N ASN A 207 9.44 10.92 -5.75
CA ASN A 207 9.60 12.03 -4.81
C ASN A 207 9.54 11.57 -3.35
N TRP A 208 8.63 10.64 -3.02
CA TRP A 208 8.56 10.11 -1.66
C TRP A 208 9.79 9.30 -1.30
N MET A 209 10.27 8.42 -2.18
CA MET A 209 11.47 7.61 -1.96
C MET A 209 12.72 8.49 -1.79
N GLU A 210 12.86 9.55 -2.60
CA GLU A 210 13.97 10.49 -2.48
C GLU A 210 13.95 11.27 -1.16
N ARG A 211 12.79 11.78 -0.77
CA ARG A 211 12.62 12.46 0.53
C ARG A 211 12.89 11.52 1.70
N HIS A 212 12.42 10.27 1.60
CA HIS A 212 12.66 9.27 2.63
C HIS A 212 14.15 8.99 2.78
N ARG A 213 14.88 8.81 1.67
CA ARG A 213 16.32 8.60 1.65
C ARG A 213 17.10 9.73 2.31
N VAL A 214 16.65 10.98 2.15
CA VAL A 214 17.30 12.15 2.73
C VAL A 214 16.98 12.31 4.22
N SER A 215 15.71 12.10 4.61
CA SER A 215 15.26 12.35 5.98
C SER A 215 15.44 11.17 6.93
N ALA A 216 15.56 9.96 6.42
CA ALA A 216 15.70 8.73 7.19
C ALA A 216 16.61 7.73 6.46
N PRO A 217 17.89 8.03 6.23
CA PRO A 217 18.80 7.23 5.38
C PRO A 217 18.99 5.80 5.88
N ASP A 218 18.89 5.57 7.18
CA ASP A 218 19.07 4.25 7.81
C ASP A 218 17.75 3.48 7.98
N ARG A 219 16.62 4.09 7.57
CA ARG A 219 15.31 3.45 7.66
C ARG A 219 14.91 2.90 6.31
N PRO A 220 14.78 1.56 6.15
CA PRO A 220 14.29 0.99 4.90
C PRO A 220 12.83 1.34 4.68
N TRP A 221 12.41 1.26 3.42
CA TRP A 221 11.03 1.54 3.04
C TRP A 221 10.38 0.39 2.27
N PHE A 222 9.07 0.33 2.38
CA PHE A 222 8.17 -0.48 1.56
C PHE A 222 7.26 0.46 0.75
N CYS A 223 7.33 0.35 -0.56
CA CYS A 223 6.48 1.08 -1.48
C CYS A 223 5.61 0.09 -2.26
N TYR A 224 4.29 0.18 -2.09
CA TYR A 224 3.30 -0.49 -2.92
C TYR A 224 2.86 0.46 -4.01
N PHE A 225 3.31 0.19 -5.24
CA PHE A 225 2.97 0.96 -6.44
C PHE A 225 2.01 0.15 -7.28
N SER A 226 0.79 0.62 -7.42
CA SER A 226 -0.30 -0.11 -8.06
C SER A 226 -1.01 0.76 -9.08
N THR A 227 -0.70 0.57 -10.36
CA THR A 227 -1.39 1.33 -11.42
C THR A 227 -2.84 0.89 -11.52
N PRO A 228 -3.78 1.81 -11.77
CA PRO A 228 -5.10 1.43 -12.29
C PRO A 228 -4.98 0.92 -13.74
N ALA A 229 -6.02 0.22 -14.20
CA ALA A 229 -6.16 -0.19 -15.59
C ALA A 229 -6.62 1.01 -16.45
#